data_0d1a142cbfb0172d3dd20254779ef40f
#
_entry.id   0d1a142cbfb0172d3dd20254779ef40f
#
_cell.length_a   1.000
_cell.length_b   1.000
_cell.length_c   1.000
_cell.angle_alpha   90.00
_cell.angle_beta   90.00
_cell.angle_gamma   90.00
#
_symmetry.space_group_name_H-M   'P 1'
#
loop_
_entity.id
_entity.type
_entity.pdbx_description
1 polymer ?
#
loop_
_entity_poly.entity_id
_entity_poly.type
_entity_poly.pdbx_seq_one_letter_code
_entity_poly.pdbx_strand_id
1 'polypeptide(L)'
;ETKYVSGLHVECVFSENAEAAESFCDKYELDSYYSVEADNGEWQQGFDCFLSQVDIVYIKTEQPKREKYIRRSLELGKYVISDAPMTENKEKLKDLFALAAARHVLLVEKINLVYLRAFNQLVWQTHSALVGDIVCVKCSISQDHFEGGRSFSETAVLPLCAIIKILGRNYQEVNSNVVKDRSGNCIYDMITMKYQDALATIEIG
;
A
#
# COMPACT_ATOMS: atom_id res chain seq x y z
N GLU A 1 15.93 -7.90 -2.51
CA GLU A 1 14.99 -8.76 -3.32
C GLU A 1 15.25 -8.57 -4.81
N THR A 2 15.50 -7.36 -5.31
CA THR A 2 15.77 -7.09 -6.74
C THR A 2 16.97 -7.87 -7.29
N LYS A 3 17.97 -8.18 -6.47
CA LYS A 3 19.15 -8.99 -6.85
C LYS A 3 18.80 -10.40 -7.38
N TYR A 4 17.58 -10.87 -7.11
CA TYR A 4 17.11 -12.20 -7.55
C TYR A 4 16.18 -12.14 -8.77
N VAL A 5 15.97 -10.95 -9.34
CA VAL A 5 15.11 -10.76 -10.52
C VAL A 5 15.99 -10.37 -11.71
N SER A 6 16.03 -11.22 -12.72
CA SER A 6 16.81 -10.96 -13.93
C SER A 6 16.24 -9.76 -14.70
N GLY A 7 17.09 -8.82 -15.07
CA GLY A 7 16.70 -7.64 -15.85
C GLY A 7 16.10 -6.51 -15.04
N LEU A 8 16.11 -6.59 -13.68
CA LEU A 8 15.70 -5.52 -12.80
C LEU A 8 16.91 -4.95 -12.04
N HIS A 9 17.15 -3.65 -12.19
CA HIS A 9 18.21 -2.93 -11.49
C HIS A 9 17.59 -1.77 -10.72
N VAL A 10 18.17 -1.44 -9.55
CA VAL A 10 17.83 -0.23 -8.80
C VAL A 10 18.83 0.82 -9.22
N GLU A 11 18.39 1.80 -10.00
CA GLU A 11 19.25 2.83 -10.58
C GLU A 11 19.55 3.95 -9.57
N CYS A 12 18.51 4.44 -8.90
CA CYS A 12 18.63 5.59 -8.03
C CYS A 12 17.50 5.65 -6.99
N VAL A 13 17.64 6.57 -6.05
CA VAL A 13 16.62 6.85 -5.01
C VAL A 13 16.24 8.32 -5.02
N PHE A 14 14.99 8.60 -4.67
CA PHE A 14 14.48 9.94 -4.37
C PHE A 14 13.94 10.01 -2.95
N SER A 15 14.28 11.08 -2.22
CA SER A 15 13.70 11.38 -0.91
C SER A 15 13.53 12.89 -0.74
N GLU A 16 12.47 13.33 -0.02
CA GLU A 16 12.35 14.74 0.40
C GLU A 16 13.46 15.14 1.41
N ASN A 17 14.11 14.17 2.06
CA ASN A 17 15.24 14.37 2.94
C ASN A 17 16.53 13.90 2.22
N ALA A 18 17.43 14.85 1.94
CA ALA A 18 18.67 14.60 1.22
C ALA A 18 19.61 13.63 1.99
N GLU A 19 19.76 13.82 3.31
CA GLU A 19 20.61 12.95 4.14
C GLU A 19 20.11 11.49 4.14
N ALA A 20 18.77 11.31 4.16
CA ALA A 20 18.19 9.99 4.08
C ALA A 20 18.38 9.35 2.70
N ALA A 21 18.33 10.14 1.63
CA ALA A 21 18.61 9.67 0.27
C ALA A 21 20.08 9.25 0.12
N GLU A 22 21.00 10.06 0.59
CA GLU A 22 22.45 9.80 0.58
C GLU A 22 22.79 8.53 1.37
N SER A 23 22.30 8.44 2.62
CA SER A 23 22.50 7.25 3.47
C SER A 23 21.96 5.97 2.86
N PHE A 24 20.81 6.05 2.15
CA PHE A 24 20.25 4.91 1.44
C PHE A 24 21.13 4.53 0.23
N CYS A 25 21.59 5.52 -0.51
CA CYS A 25 22.49 5.34 -1.65
C CYS A 25 23.76 4.62 -1.24
N ASP A 26 24.42 5.09 -0.19
CA ASP A 26 25.65 4.49 0.36
C ASP A 26 25.42 3.05 0.84
N LYS A 27 24.33 2.83 1.58
CA LYS A 27 23.98 1.50 2.13
C LYS A 27 23.76 0.45 1.07
N TYR A 28 23.20 0.84 -0.07
CA TYR A 28 22.81 -0.08 -1.15
C TYR A 28 23.71 0.03 -2.37
N GLU A 29 24.79 0.81 -2.28
CA GLU A 29 25.80 0.99 -3.35
C GLU A 29 25.15 1.46 -4.66
N LEU A 30 24.27 2.49 -4.57
CA LEU A 30 23.64 3.09 -5.76
C LEU A 30 24.50 4.24 -6.28
N ASP A 31 24.46 4.46 -7.59
CA ASP A 31 25.30 5.46 -8.24
C ASP A 31 24.80 6.90 -8.05
N SER A 32 23.51 7.08 -7.77
CA SER A 32 22.93 8.41 -7.65
C SER A 32 21.70 8.48 -6.75
N TYR A 33 21.51 9.64 -6.13
CA TYR A 33 20.30 9.98 -5.41
C TYR A 33 19.76 11.36 -5.84
N TYR A 34 18.50 11.57 -5.60
CA TYR A 34 17.79 12.81 -5.88
C TYR A 34 17.03 13.26 -4.64
N SER A 35 16.94 14.56 -4.44
CA SER A 35 16.20 15.15 -3.33
C SER A 35 15.51 16.44 -3.75
N VAL A 36 14.69 16.99 -2.84
CA VAL A 36 14.14 18.34 -3.00
C VAL A 36 15.25 19.34 -2.77
N GLU A 37 15.44 20.27 -3.68
CA GLU A 37 16.40 21.37 -3.49
C GLU A 37 15.93 22.26 -2.33
N ALA A 38 16.85 22.52 -1.39
CA ALA A 38 16.56 23.21 -0.14
C ALA A 38 16.04 24.64 -0.33
N ASP A 39 16.36 25.29 -1.46
CA ASP A 39 16.11 26.72 -1.65
C ASP A 39 14.73 27.05 -2.26
N ASN A 40 14.06 26.12 -2.96
CA ASN A 40 12.83 26.43 -3.69
C ASN A 40 11.58 25.67 -3.25
N GLY A 41 11.71 24.62 -2.42
CA GLY A 41 10.55 23.81 -1.98
C GLY A 41 9.80 23.07 -3.10
N GLU A 42 10.28 23.15 -4.35
CA GLU A 42 9.68 22.52 -5.52
C GLU A 42 10.17 21.07 -5.63
N TRP A 43 9.43 20.17 -4.98
CA TRP A 43 9.70 18.73 -5.05
C TRP A 43 9.66 18.18 -6.48
N GLN A 44 8.92 18.85 -7.39
CA GLN A 44 8.68 18.38 -8.75
C GLN A 44 9.96 18.30 -9.58
N GLN A 45 10.81 19.31 -9.51
CA GLN A 45 12.04 19.35 -10.33
C GLN A 45 12.99 18.20 -9.98
N GLY A 46 13.29 18.01 -8.70
CA GLY A 46 14.13 16.89 -8.25
C GLY A 46 13.52 15.53 -8.54
N PHE A 47 12.19 15.42 -8.39
CA PHE A 47 11.47 14.19 -8.70
C PHE A 47 11.41 13.91 -10.20
N ASP A 48 11.25 14.92 -11.05
CA ASP A 48 11.28 14.76 -12.51
C ASP A 48 12.67 14.34 -13.00
N CYS A 49 13.74 14.88 -12.42
CA CYS A 49 15.10 14.42 -12.71
C CYS A 49 15.28 12.94 -12.35
N PHE A 50 14.81 12.54 -11.17
CA PHE A 50 14.78 11.12 -10.77
C PHE A 50 13.97 10.27 -11.75
N LEU A 51 12.76 10.70 -12.13
CA LEU A 51 11.91 9.96 -13.06
C LEU A 51 12.54 9.80 -14.44
N SER A 52 13.40 10.73 -14.88
CA SER A 52 14.08 10.63 -16.17
C SER A 52 15.05 9.45 -16.25
N GLN A 53 15.54 8.93 -15.12
CA GLN A 53 16.53 7.87 -15.04
C GLN A 53 15.93 6.46 -14.97
N VAL A 54 14.63 6.33 -14.72
CA VAL A 54 13.99 5.06 -14.41
C VAL A 54 12.78 4.76 -15.29
N ASP A 55 12.49 3.49 -15.52
CA ASP A 55 11.28 3.05 -16.21
C ASP A 55 10.15 2.71 -15.23
N ILE A 56 10.52 2.21 -14.05
CA ILE A 56 9.60 1.75 -13.01
C ILE A 56 9.90 2.51 -11.72
N VAL A 57 8.86 3.00 -11.05
CA VAL A 57 8.96 3.69 -9.76
C VAL A 57 8.31 2.86 -8.67
N TYR A 58 9.05 2.58 -7.60
CA TYR A 58 8.47 2.04 -6.38
C TYR A 58 8.27 3.16 -5.36
N ILE A 59 7.02 3.45 -5.02
CA ILE A 59 6.65 4.55 -4.12
C ILE A 59 6.35 4.00 -2.74
N LYS A 60 7.24 4.34 -1.78
CA LYS A 60 7.10 4.05 -0.36
C LYS A 60 7.23 5.35 0.42
N THR A 61 6.11 5.98 0.71
CA THR A 61 6.03 7.23 1.47
C THR A 61 4.77 7.25 2.31
N GLU A 62 4.64 8.23 3.19
CA GLU A 62 3.42 8.47 3.97
C GLU A 62 2.20 8.60 3.05
N GLN A 63 1.09 8.04 3.49
CA GLN A 63 -0.13 7.94 2.69
C GLN A 63 -0.59 9.29 2.11
N PRO A 64 -0.63 10.41 2.85
CA PRO A 64 -1.09 11.69 2.32
C PRO A 64 -0.27 12.23 1.15
N LYS A 65 1.02 11.87 1.08
CA LYS A 65 1.94 12.32 0.02
C LYS A 65 1.97 11.38 -1.17
N ARG A 66 1.53 10.15 -1.01
CA ARG A 66 1.67 9.05 -1.98
C ARG A 66 1.01 9.37 -3.32
N GLU A 67 -0.21 9.92 -3.30
CA GLU A 67 -0.99 10.27 -4.48
C GLU A 67 -0.25 11.22 -5.43
N LYS A 68 0.40 12.26 -4.91
CA LYS A 68 1.09 13.25 -5.76
C LYS A 68 2.23 12.63 -6.57
N TYR A 69 2.99 11.72 -5.94
CA TYR A 69 4.09 11.02 -6.61
C TYR A 69 3.60 9.99 -7.62
N ILE A 70 2.52 9.25 -7.30
CA ILE A 70 1.89 8.32 -8.23
C ILE A 70 1.42 9.07 -9.47
N ARG A 71 0.65 10.15 -9.29
CA ARG A 71 0.11 10.97 -10.38
C ARG A 71 1.22 11.49 -11.29
N ARG A 72 2.27 12.09 -10.71
CA ARG A 72 3.38 12.64 -11.47
C ARG A 72 4.12 11.57 -12.27
N SER A 73 4.38 10.42 -11.68
CA SER A 73 5.02 9.28 -12.35
C SER A 73 4.19 8.80 -13.55
N LEU A 74 2.87 8.68 -13.39
CA LEU A 74 1.96 8.27 -14.46
C LEU A 74 1.88 9.32 -15.57
N GLU A 75 1.85 10.63 -15.25
CA GLU A 75 1.88 11.72 -16.20
C GLU A 75 3.10 11.67 -17.11
N LEU A 76 4.25 11.26 -16.56
CA LEU A 76 5.50 11.08 -17.30
C LEU A 76 5.67 9.68 -17.90
N GLY A 77 4.61 8.86 -17.91
CA GLY A 77 4.59 7.56 -18.58
C GLY A 77 5.42 6.48 -17.88
N LYS A 78 5.62 6.59 -16.56
CA LYS A 78 6.37 5.59 -15.80
C LYS A 78 5.44 4.50 -15.26
N TYR A 79 5.95 3.25 -15.20
CA TYR A 79 5.29 2.18 -14.48
C TYR A 79 5.39 2.44 -12.98
N VAL A 80 4.31 2.20 -12.24
CA VAL A 80 4.25 2.54 -10.82
C VAL A 80 3.87 1.33 -9.98
N ILE A 81 4.67 1.06 -8.96
CA ILE A 81 4.35 0.17 -7.84
C ILE A 81 4.26 1.04 -6.60
N SER A 82 3.17 1.00 -5.88
CA SER A 82 2.98 1.80 -4.66
C SER A 82 2.60 0.94 -3.47
N ASP A 83 3.07 1.31 -2.29
CA ASP A 83 2.51 0.75 -1.06
C ASP A 83 1.01 1.04 -0.96
N ALA A 84 0.29 0.18 -0.25
CA ALA A 84 -1.15 0.27 -0.02
C ALA A 84 -1.47 0.98 1.32
N PRO A 85 -2.57 1.75 1.36
CA PRO A 85 -3.42 2.17 0.25
C PRO A 85 -2.79 3.32 -0.54
N MET A 86 -3.00 3.34 -1.86
CA MET A 86 -2.53 4.45 -2.71
C MET A 86 -3.20 5.77 -2.33
N THR A 87 -4.47 5.71 -1.99
CA THR A 87 -5.29 6.83 -1.51
C THR A 87 -6.50 6.28 -0.74
N GLU A 88 -7.00 7.05 0.21
CA GLU A 88 -8.25 6.74 0.93
C GLU A 88 -9.51 7.20 0.17
N ASN A 89 -9.34 7.95 -0.91
CA ASN A 89 -10.45 8.48 -1.70
C ASN A 89 -10.70 7.61 -2.93
N LYS A 90 -11.89 7.03 -2.99
CA LYS A 90 -12.32 6.13 -4.08
C LYS A 90 -12.28 6.80 -5.47
N GLU A 91 -12.70 8.07 -5.57
CA GLU A 91 -12.73 8.75 -6.86
C GLU A 91 -11.31 9.08 -7.34
N LYS A 92 -10.43 9.53 -6.44
CA LYS A 92 -9.02 9.72 -6.75
C LYS A 92 -8.33 8.42 -7.19
N LEU A 93 -8.68 7.29 -6.54
CA LEU A 93 -8.16 5.98 -6.96
C LEU A 93 -8.59 5.63 -8.39
N LYS A 94 -9.85 5.85 -8.74
CA LYS A 94 -10.34 5.65 -10.10
C LYS A 94 -9.60 6.54 -11.11
N ASP A 95 -9.38 7.81 -10.76
CA ASP A 95 -8.68 8.76 -11.62
C ASP A 95 -7.23 8.33 -11.87
N LEU A 96 -6.53 7.79 -10.85
CA LEU A 96 -5.18 7.27 -11.01
C LEU A 96 -5.14 6.07 -11.96
N PHE A 97 -6.08 5.13 -11.84
CA PHE A 97 -6.18 3.99 -12.75
C PHE A 97 -6.57 4.42 -14.18
N ALA A 98 -7.46 5.40 -14.31
CA ALA A 98 -7.83 5.96 -15.61
C ALA A 98 -6.62 6.66 -16.28
N LEU A 99 -5.83 7.40 -15.52
CA LEU A 99 -4.60 8.02 -15.98
C LEU A 99 -3.56 6.97 -16.45
N ALA A 100 -3.36 5.91 -15.65
CA ALA A 100 -2.46 4.82 -16.01
C ALA A 100 -2.88 4.15 -17.33
N ALA A 101 -4.17 3.87 -17.48
CA ALA A 101 -4.73 3.31 -18.72
C ALA A 101 -4.54 4.25 -19.92
N ALA A 102 -4.78 5.56 -19.75
CA ALA A 102 -4.59 6.56 -20.80
C ALA A 102 -3.12 6.72 -21.24
N ARG A 103 -2.18 6.45 -20.33
CA ARG A 103 -0.73 6.46 -20.59
C ARG A 103 -0.17 5.11 -21.03
N HIS A 104 -0.98 4.06 -21.05
CA HIS A 104 -0.58 2.70 -21.39
C HIS A 104 0.52 2.14 -20.46
N VAL A 105 0.49 2.51 -19.18
CA VAL A 105 1.43 2.04 -18.16
C VAL A 105 0.70 1.28 -17.06
N LEU A 106 1.43 0.44 -16.32
CA LEU A 106 0.88 -0.30 -15.19
C LEU A 106 0.94 0.56 -13.93
N LEU A 107 -0.14 0.51 -13.16
CA LEU A 107 -0.22 0.99 -11.79
C LEU A 107 -0.57 -0.21 -10.90
N VAL A 108 0.30 -0.53 -9.95
CA VAL A 108 0.15 -1.69 -9.06
C VAL A 108 0.18 -1.24 -7.61
N GLU A 109 -0.84 -1.63 -6.86
CA GLU A 109 -0.85 -1.51 -5.40
C GLU A 109 -0.21 -2.75 -4.78
N LYS A 110 0.84 -2.54 -3.99
CA LYS A 110 1.61 -3.62 -3.39
C LYS A 110 0.90 -4.16 -2.15
N ILE A 111 0.13 -5.20 -2.34
CA ILE A 111 -0.48 -5.98 -1.26
C ILE A 111 0.20 -7.35 -1.26
N ASN A 112 1.27 -7.50 -0.48
CA ASN A 112 2.13 -8.69 -0.50
C ASN A 112 1.35 -10.00 -0.31
N LEU A 113 0.29 -9.96 0.49
CA LEU A 113 -0.53 -11.14 0.83
C LEU A 113 -1.03 -11.88 -0.41
N VAL A 114 -1.44 -11.16 -1.48
CA VAL A 114 -2.01 -11.78 -2.69
C VAL A 114 -0.99 -12.55 -3.51
N TYR A 115 0.29 -12.32 -3.28
CA TYR A 115 1.39 -13.01 -3.97
C TYR A 115 1.94 -14.19 -3.16
N LEU A 116 1.52 -14.35 -1.89
CA LEU A 116 1.96 -15.46 -1.05
C LEU A 116 1.30 -16.78 -1.50
N ARG A 117 2.13 -17.74 -1.86
CA ARG A 117 1.66 -19.06 -2.32
C ARG A 117 0.79 -19.76 -1.28
N ALA A 118 1.19 -19.71 -0.02
CA ALA A 118 0.43 -20.32 1.08
C ALA A 118 -0.96 -19.66 1.26
N PHE A 119 -1.04 -18.32 1.13
CA PHE A 119 -2.31 -17.63 1.20
C PHE A 119 -3.23 -17.96 0.03
N ASN A 120 -2.71 -18.01 -1.18
CA ASN A 120 -3.49 -18.41 -2.36
C ASN A 120 -4.00 -19.85 -2.25
N GLN A 121 -3.21 -20.75 -1.67
CA GLN A 121 -3.63 -22.11 -1.39
C GLN A 121 -4.75 -22.16 -0.33
N LEU A 122 -4.64 -21.36 0.73
CA LEU A 122 -5.72 -21.21 1.73
C LEU A 122 -7.03 -20.75 1.06
N VAL A 123 -6.97 -19.67 0.27
CA VAL A 123 -8.15 -19.15 -0.45
C VAL A 123 -8.75 -20.21 -1.38
N TRP A 124 -7.92 -20.95 -2.10
CA TRP A 124 -8.40 -22.05 -2.93
C TRP A 124 -9.12 -23.13 -2.13
N GLN A 125 -8.58 -23.53 -0.97
CA GLN A 125 -9.22 -24.52 -0.09
C GLN A 125 -10.57 -24.05 0.46
N THR A 126 -10.69 -22.76 0.81
CA THR A 126 -11.97 -22.19 1.29
C THR A 126 -13.06 -22.18 0.21
N HIS A 127 -12.68 -22.07 -1.07
CA HIS A 127 -13.62 -22.07 -2.18
C HIS A 127 -13.88 -23.48 -2.78
N SER A 128 -13.09 -24.48 -2.39
CA SER A 128 -13.18 -25.85 -2.95
C SER A 128 -14.12 -26.79 -2.21
N ALA A 129 -14.90 -26.29 -1.27
CA ALA A 129 -15.80 -27.05 -0.40
C ALA A 129 -15.07 -28.13 0.48
N LEU A 130 -13.76 -28.17 0.49
CA LEU A 130 -12.98 -29.14 1.31
C LEU A 130 -13.13 -28.90 2.81
N VAL A 131 -13.37 -27.65 3.20
CA VAL A 131 -13.50 -27.25 4.61
C VAL A 131 -14.94 -26.95 5.02
N GLY A 132 -15.91 -27.16 4.09
CA GLY A 132 -17.31 -26.77 4.28
C GLY A 132 -17.54 -25.27 4.12
N ASP A 133 -18.72 -24.80 4.52
CA ASP A 133 -19.11 -23.40 4.42
C ASP A 133 -18.36 -22.54 5.45
N ILE A 134 -17.84 -21.42 4.99
CA ILE A 134 -17.13 -20.49 5.86
C ILE A 134 -18.13 -19.57 6.56
N VAL A 135 -18.28 -19.74 7.84
CA VAL A 135 -19.24 -18.98 8.68
C VAL A 135 -18.58 -17.78 9.39
N CYS A 136 -17.25 -17.82 9.56
CA CYS A 136 -16.53 -16.74 10.23
C CYS A 136 -15.09 -16.62 9.71
N VAL A 137 -14.64 -15.36 9.51
CA VAL A 137 -13.24 -15.02 9.28
C VAL A 137 -12.81 -13.97 10.31
N LYS A 138 -11.79 -14.27 11.10
CA LYS A 138 -11.23 -13.35 12.08
C LYS A 138 -9.79 -13.03 11.72
N CYS A 139 -9.45 -11.74 11.65
CA CYS A 139 -8.10 -11.23 11.48
C CYS A 139 -7.75 -10.34 12.68
N SER A 140 -6.61 -10.58 13.30
CA SER A 140 -6.08 -9.74 14.38
C SER A 140 -4.69 -9.25 14.02
N ILE A 141 -4.43 -7.98 14.26
CA ILE A 141 -3.11 -7.36 14.15
C ILE A 141 -2.82 -6.70 15.49
N SER A 142 -1.75 -7.16 16.15
CA SER A 142 -1.23 -6.51 17.36
C SER A 142 0.05 -5.75 17.02
N GLN A 143 0.17 -4.55 17.54
CA GLN A 143 1.35 -3.70 17.38
C GLN A 143 1.81 -3.26 18.78
N ASP A 144 3.11 -3.39 19.08
CA ASP A 144 3.67 -3.01 20.39
C ASP A 144 3.53 -1.50 20.68
N HIS A 145 3.52 -0.68 19.64
CA HIS A 145 3.24 0.75 19.71
C HIS A 145 2.50 1.19 18.45
N PHE A 146 1.41 1.94 18.64
CA PHE A 146 0.91 2.83 17.60
C PHE A 146 1.91 3.98 17.49
N GLU A 147 3.04 3.76 16.82
CA GLU A 147 3.89 4.88 16.43
C GLU A 147 3.05 5.82 15.59
N GLY A 148 2.84 7.02 16.12
CA GLY A 148 2.03 8.06 15.49
C GLY A 148 2.56 8.34 14.08
N GLY A 149 1.90 7.78 13.08
CA GLY A 149 2.30 7.93 11.67
C GLY A 149 1.72 6.90 10.72
N ARG A 150 1.43 5.68 11.16
CA ARG A 150 0.67 4.77 10.29
C ARG A 150 -0.83 5.05 10.45
N SER A 151 -1.46 5.41 9.33
CA SER A 151 -2.90 5.54 9.33
C SER A 151 -3.53 4.16 9.57
N PHE A 152 -4.66 4.14 10.25
CA PHE A 152 -5.45 2.91 10.45
C PHE A 152 -5.70 2.19 9.11
N SER A 153 -5.94 2.95 8.05
CA SER A 153 -6.15 2.43 6.70
C SER A 153 -4.97 1.60 6.18
N GLU A 154 -3.72 2.00 6.47
CA GLU A 154 -2.54 1.24 6.07
C GLU A 154 -2.46 -0.11 6.77
N THR A 155 -2.84 -0.17 8.03
CA THR A 155 -2.84 -1.42 8.81
C THR A 155 -4.00 -2.33 8.40
N ALA A 156 -5.17 -1.77 8.10
CA ALA A 156 -6.38 -2.51 7.74
C ALA A 156 -6.34 -3.17 6.35
N VAL A 157 -5.44 -2.74 5.46
CA VAL A 157 -5.38 -3.25 4.07
C VAL A 157 -5.21 -4.76 4.00
N LEU A 158 -4.27 -5.32 4.76
CA LEU A 158 -3.98 -6.76 4.70
C LEU A 158 -5.14 -7.61 5.19
N PRO A 159 -5.70 -7.39 6.40
CA PRO A 159 -6.84 -8.16 6.88
C PRO A 159 -8.08 -7.96 6.01
N LEU A 160 -8.35 -6.75 5.52
CA LEU A 160 -9.46 -6.49 4.61
C LEU A 160 -9.29 -7.25 3.29
N CYS A 161 -8.08 -7.27 2.74
CA CYS A 161 -7.76 -8.04 1.54
C CYS A 161 -8.00 -9.54 1.77
N ALA A 162 -7.57 -10.09 2.92
CA ALA A 162 -7.79 -11.48 3.28
C ALA A 162 -9.29 -11.83 3.33
N ILE A 163 -10.08 -11.02 4.01
CA ILE A 163 -11.53 -11.22 4.14
C ILE A 163 -12.21 -11.18 2.76
N ILE A 164 -11.89 -10.17 1.94
CA ILE A 164 -12.46 -10.03 0.60
C ILE A 164 -12.08 -11.21 -0.31
N LYS A 165 -10.87 -11.74 -0.18
CA LYS A 165 -10.43 -12.91 -0.95
C LYS A 165 -11.15 -14.19 -0.53
N ILE A 166 -11.50 -14.34 0.75
CA ILE A 166 -12.18 -15.52 1.30
C ILE A 166 -13.69 -15.42 1.14
N LEU A 167 -14.31 -14.30 1.52
CA LEU A 167 -15.77 -14.14 1.57
C LEU A 167 -16.35 -13.34 0.40
N GLY A 168 -15.51 -12.72 -0.42
CA GLY A 168 -15.97 -11.88 -1.53
C GLY A 168 -16.28 -10.44 -1.12
N ARG A 169 -16.91 -9.70 -2.05
CA ARG A 169 -17.20 -8.26 -1.90
C ARG A 169 -18.63 -7.93 -1.49
N ASN A 170 -19.48 -8.94 -1.35
CA ASN A 170 -20.93 -8.77 -1.17
C ASN A 170 -21.29 -8.71 0.32
N TYR A 171 -20.57 -7.90 1.11
CA TYR A 171 -20.94 -7.62 2.48
C TYR A 171 -22.20 -6.73 2.53
N GLN A 172 -23.03 -6.93 3.54
CA GLN A 172 -24.30 -6.22 3.75
C GLN A 172 -24.12 -5.01 4.67
N GLU A 173 -23.24 -5.13 5.66
CA GLU A 173 -23.09 -4.14 6.72
C GLU A 173 -21.63 -4.12 7.20
N VAL A 174 -21.15 -2.92 7.55
CA VAL A 174 -19.82 -2.71 8.17
C VAL A 174 -20.01 -1.81 9.38
N ASN A 175 -19.50 -2.26 10.53
CA ASN A 175 -19.47 -1.50 11.77
C ASN A 175 -18.03 -1.40 12.28
N SER A 176 -17.68 -0.28 12.91
CA SER A 176 -16.40 -0.05 13.54
C SER A 176 -16.61 0.43 14.99
N ASN A 177 -15.82 -0.15 15.90
CA ASN A 177 -15.82 0.20 17.32
C ASN A 177 -14.40 0.61 17.72
N VAL A 178 -14.20 1.90 17.91
CA VAL A 178 -12.89 2.50 18.17
C VAL A 178 -12.72 2.83 19.66
N VAL A 179 -11.62 2.40 20.26
CA VAL A 179 -11.16 2.85 21.58
C VAL A 179 -10.05 3.88 21.41
N LYS A 180 -10.19 5.00 22.07
CA LYS A 180 -9.21 6.09 22.03
C LYS A 180 -8.54 6.28 23.38
N ASP A 181 -7.28 6.71 23.36
CA ASP A 181 -6.57 7.16 24.55
C ASP A 181 -7.07 8.53 25.06
N ARG A 182 -6.46 9.02 26.16
CA ARG A 182 -6.79 10.35 26.73
C ARG A 182 -6.43 11.51 25.80
N SER A 183 -5.55 11.30 24.84
CA SER A 183 -5.11 12.29 23.86
C SER A 183 -5.95 12.26 22.59
N GLY A 184 -6.92 11.31 22.49
CA GLY A 184 -7.79 11.15 21.32
C GLY A 184 -7.23 10.26 20.22
N ASN A 185 -6.05 9.66 20.41
CA ASN A 185 -5.48 8.72 19.43
C ASN A 185 -6.20 7.38 19.50
N CYS A 186 -6.40 6.74 18.34
CA CYS A 186 -6.93 5.40 18.26
C CYS A 186 -5.90 4.42 18.82
N ILE A 187 -6.29 3.63 19.82
CA ILE A 187 -5.44 2.58 20.42
C ILE A 187 -5.95 1.17 20.15
N TYR A 188 -7.21 1.05 19.74
CA TYR A 188 -7.82 -0.21 19.35
C TYR A 188 -9.00 0.06 18.42
N ASP A 189 -9.14 -0.73 17.38
CA ASP A 189 -10.33 -0.72 16.53
C ASP A 189 -10.77 -2.15 16.22
N MET A 190 -12.08 -2.36 16.27
CA MET A 190 -12.72 -3.60 15.88
C MET A 190 -13.72 -3.33 14.77
N ILE A 191 -13.40 -3.77 13.56
CA ILE A 191 -14.31 -3.72 12.42
C ILE A 191 -15.05 -5.05 12.31
N THR A 192 -16.35 -4.99 12.15
CA THR A 192 -17.22 -6.13 11.89
C THR A 192 -17.87 -5.98 10.52
N MET A 193 -17.78 -7.00 9.68
CA MET A 193 -18.40 -7.06 8.38
C MET A 193 -19.41 -8.21 8.35
N LYS A 194 -20.69 -7.90 8.07
CA LYS A 194 -21.75 -8.88 7.96
C LYS A 194 -21.95 -9.26 6.51
N TYR A 195 -21.91 -10.56 6.24
CA TYR A 195 -22.31 -11.19 4.98
C TYR A 195 -23.64 -11.90 5.16
N GLN A 196 -24.21 -12.44 4.09
CA GLN A 196 -25.48 -13.19 4.17
C GLN A 196 -25.37 -14.40 5.11
N ASP A 197 -24.30 -15.20 4.96
CA ASP A 197 -24.11 -16.46 5.67
C ASP A 197 -22.83 -16.50 6.50
N ALA A 198 -22.13 -15.37 6.63
CA ALA A 198 -20.86 -15.29 7.36
C ALA A 198 -20.67 -13.95 8.07
N LEU A 199 -19.78 -13.96 9.06
CA LEU A 199 -19.30 -12.79 9.77
C LEU A 199 -17.79 -12.67 9.61
N ALA A 200 -17.30 -11.47 9.37
CA ALA A 200 -15.87 -11.20 9.43
C ALA A 200 -15.55 -10.12 10.47
N THR A 201 -14.43 -10.28 11.16
CA THR A 201 -13.92 -9.30 12.12
C THR A 201 -12.46 -8.99 11.85
N ILE A 202 -12.12 -7.70 11.98
CA ILE A 202 -10.75 -7.22 11.98
C ILE A 202 -10.52 -6.54 13.34
N GLU A 203 -9.49 -6.96 14.04
CA GLU A 203 -9.06 -6.35 15.29
C GLU A 203 -7.65 -5.77 15.09
N ILE A 204 -7.47 -4.50 15.44
CA ILE A 204 -6.20 -3.77 15.33
C ILE A 204 -5.95 -3.11 16.68
N GLY A 205 -4.85 -3.49 17.37
CA GLY A 205 -4.49 -2.97 18.67
C GLY A 205 -3.13 -3.41 19.17
#